data_98f59e16748a33ccdf178a5f510e6d5c
#
_entry.id   98f59e16748a33ccdf178a5f510e6d5c
#
_cell.length_a   1.000
_cell.length_b   1.000
_cell.length_c   1.000
_cell.angle_alpha   90.00
_cell.angle_beta   90.00
_cell.angle_gamma   90.00
#
_symmetry.space_group_name_H-M   'P 1'
#
loop_
_entity.id
_entity.type
_entity.pdbx_description
1 polymer ?
#
loop_
_entity_poly.entity_id
_entity_poly.type
_entity_poly.pdbx_seq_one_letter_code
_entity_poly.pdbx_strand_id
1 'polypeptide(L)'
;MSGRPQQVRAVRQEGKGDGGGRAAAADPRLRSAAGVPRRIVALLAVTLLALAAAGAYAAAAFQEARNSQAAVPAVQVAAAGALPAEPFVMFRNTAAGQGYGEAAFAPLANPSGERFLSGRACDRVYATRELVSCLSTQNMIPTRFEASILGPALQPLQGWELGGIPSRTRISPDGALVASTVFVAGHSYASAGFSTETVIRGADGTVHGNLETFALMSGGTRIKATDRNIWGVTFVPGAPNAFYATASSQGSIWLVRGDLVERTLTVVASGVECPSISPDGKRIAFKKSDSGTLVGDRRPAVLDLATGNVTVLGEQRNLDDQIEWLDGNTILYGLPRDDTGLDSDIWSLSTRPGATPELFIEHAWSPAVVR
;
A
#
# COMPACT_ATOMS: atom_id res chain seq x y z
N MET A 1 -28.08 -44.12 -35.60
CA MET A 1 -28.46 -45.40 -35.02
C MET A 1 -29.01 -45.08 -33.66
N SER A 2 -30.32 -44.92 -33.56
CA SER A 2 -31.31 -45.90 -33.18
C SER A 2 -31.08 -46.38 -31.74
N GLY A 3 -31.95 -46.14 -30.80
CA GLY A 3 -33.33 -46.43 -30.67
C GLY A 3 -33.94 -45.90 -29.38
N ARG A 4 -35.14 -45.55 -29.55
CA ARG A 4 -36.22 -45.20 -28.63
C ARG A 4 -36.90 -46.49 -28.06
N PRO A 5 -38.06 -46.42 -27.41
CA PRO A 5 -38.42 -46.34 -25.97
C PRO A 5 -39.40 -47.47 -25.59
N GLN A 6 -39.87 -47.53 -24.35
CA GLN A 6 -41.18 -48.19 -24.01
C GLN A 6 -41.71 -47.59 -22.70
N GLN A 7 -42.78 -46.94 -22.62
CA GLN A 7 -44.25 -47.06 -22.71
C GLN A 7 -44.86 -48.19 -21.83
N VAL A 8 -45.68 -47.73 -20.87
CA VAL A 8 -47.10 -48.03 -20.58
C VAL A 8 -47.46 -49.33 -19.84
N ARG A 9 -48.13 -49.20 -18.69
CA ARG A 9 -49.52 -49.68 -18.59
C ARG A 9 -50.22 -49.22 -17.30
N ALA A 10 -51.37 -48.59 -17.49
CA ALA A 10 -52.43 -48.36 -16.51
C ALA A 10 -53.29 -49.61 -16.39
N VAL A 11 -53.86 -49.90 -15.22
CA VAL A 11 -55.04 -50.71 -15.04
C VAL A 11 -55.98 -50.03 -14.07
N ARG A 12 -57.17 -49.83 -14.60
CA ARG A 12 -58.39 -49.34 -13.93
C ARG A 12 -59.18 -50.52 -13.46
N GLN A 13 -59.78 -50.48 -12.28
CA GLN A 13 -61.05 -51.17 -12.03
C GLN A 13 -61.91 -50.48 -10.96
N GLU A 14 -63.12 -50.27 -11.36
CA GLU A 14 -64.26 -49.76 -10.60
C GLU A 14 -64.82 -50.86 -9.62
N GLY A 15 -65.44 -50.43 -8.54
CA GLY A 15 -66.25 -51.27 -7.68
C GLY A 15 -67.17 -50.41 -6.81
N LYS A 16 -68.40 -50.45 -7.08
CA LYS A 16 -69.59 -49.79 -6.54
C LYS A 16 -70.05 -50.43 -5.24
N GLY A 17 -70.66 -49.67 -4.32
CA GLY A 17 -71.40 -50.24 -3.21
C GLY A 17 -71.80 -49.23 -2.13
N ASP A 18 -73.01 -48.94 -2.13
CA ASP A 18 -74.00 -48.23 -1.34
C ASP A 18 -73.87 -48.23 0.19
N GLY A 19 -74.40 -47.16 0.78
CA GLY A 19 -75.31 -47.23 1.90
C GLY A 19 -74.96 -46.66 3.24
N GLY A 20 -75.68 -45.66 3.67
CA GLY A 20 -75.99 -45.47 5.08
C GLY A 20 -75.41 -44.30 5.84
N GLY A 21 -76.21 -43.26 5.95
CA GLY A 21 -75.95 -42.09 6.74
C GLY A 21 -75.91 -42.28 8.24
N ARG A 22 -75.13 -41.45 8.91
CA ARG A 22 -75.42 -40.91 10.25
C ARG A 22 -74.59 -39.65 10.45
N ALA A 23 -75.30 -38.56 10.74
CA ALA A 23 -74.72 -37.33 11.23
C ALA A 23 -73.99 -37.56 12.54
N ALA A 24 -72.74 -37.16 12.65
CA ALA A 24 -72.01 -37.07 13.89
C ALA A 24 -71.34 -35.70 13.98
N ALA A 25 -71.54 -35.07 15.12
CA ALA A 25 -71.20 -33.74 15.51
C ALA A 25 -69.77 -33.33 15.21
N ALA A 26 -69.57 -32.06 14.81
CA ALA A 26 -68.28 -31.41 14.72
C ALA A 26 -67.69 -31.22 16.10
N ASP A 27 -66.52 -31.84 16.33
CA ASP A 27 -65.68 -31.61 17.48
C ASP A 27 -64.68 -30.49 17.09
N PRO A 28 -64.75 -29.31 17.73
CA PRO A 28 -63.74 -28.26 17.46
C PRO A 28 -62.47 -28.56 18.25
N ARG A 29 -61.59 -29.39 17.69
CA ARG A 29 -60.24 -29.52 18.26
C ARG A 29 -59.48 -28.22 18.01
N LEU A 30 -59.36 -27.43 19.06
CA LEU A 30 -58.39 -26.36 19.23
C LEU A 30 -57.04 -26.83 18.69
N ARG A 31 -56.61 -26.28 17.57
CA ARG A 31 -55.23 -26.40 17.13
C ARG A 31 -54.34 -25.71 18.18
N SER A 32 -53.79 -26.51 19.06
CA SER A 32 -52.70 -26.06 19.95
C SER A 32 -51.61 -25.45 19.06
N ALA A 33 -51.39 -24.14 19.19
CA ALA A 33 -50.25 -23.47 18.59
C ALA A 33 -48.98 -24.16 19.16
N ALA A 34 -48.28 -24.91 18.33
CA ALA A 34 -47.01 -25.51 18.66
C ALA A 34 -46.06 -24.41 19.09
N GLY A 35 -45.81 -24.29 20.39
CA GLY A 35 -44.89 -23.29 20.92
C GLY A 35 -43.50 -23.48 20.29
N VAL A 36 -42.90 -22.39 19.82
CA VAL A 36 -41.54 -22.38 19.24
C VAL A 36 -40.58 -23.05 20.25
N PRO A 37 -39.83 -24.09 19.85
CA PRO A 37 -38.94 -24.81 20.75
C PRO A 37 -37.95 -23.82 21.40
N ARG A 38 -37.75 -23.93 22.72
CA ARG A 38 -36.85 -23.06 23.51
C ARG A 38 -35.47 -22.88 22.86
N ARG A 39 -34.97 -23.89 22.13
CA ARG A 39 -33.68 -23.85 21.40
C ARG A 39 -33.69 -22.84 20.24
N ILE A 40 -34.80 -22.73 19.50
CA ILE A 40 -34.97 -21.76 18.42
C ILE A 40 -35.06 -20.34 18.99
N VAL A 41 -35.81 -20.16 20.10
CA VAL A 41 -35.89 -18.88 20.82
C VAL A 41 -34.50 -18.43 21.31
N ALA A 42 -33.73 -19.35 21.91
CA ALA A 42 -32.37 -19.07 22.34
C ALA A 42 -31.42 -18.69 21.16
N LEU A 43 -31.51 -19.44 20.03
CA LEU A 43 -30.75 -19.15 18.83
C LEU A 43 -31.08 -17.76 18.28
N LEU A 44 -32.37 -17.44 18.17
CA LEU A 44 -32.81 -16.12 17.68
C LEU A 44 -32.35 -14.99 18.61
N ALA A 45 -32.41 -15.21 19.96
CA ALA A 45 -31.93 -14.23 20.93
C ALA A 45 -30.41 -13.96 20.78
N VAL A 46 -29.62 -15.02 20.65
CA VAL A 46 -28.15 -14.89 20.44
C VAL A 46 -27.83 -14.22 19.12
N THR A 47 -28.55 -14.57 18.03
CA THR A 47 -28.37 -13.93 16.74
C THR A 47 -28.74 -12.45 16.79
N LEU A 48 -29.85 -12.07 17.44
CA LEU A 48 -30.25 -10.68 17.60
C LEU A 48 -29.25 -9.89 18.46
N LEU A 49 -28.72 -10.48 19.53
CA LEU A 49 -27.68 -9.85 20.33
C LEU A 49 -26.38 -9.64 19.54
N ALA A 50 -25.97 -10.62 18.75
CA ALA A 50 -24.79 -10.50 17.90
C ALA A 50 -24.97 -9.42 16.81
N LEU A 51 -26.15 -9.35 16.17
CA LEU A 51 -26.48 -8.33 15.20
C LEU A 51 -26.56 -6.93 15.84
N ALA A 52 -27.13 -6.82 17.05
CA ALA A 52 -27.17 -5.56 17.78
C ALA A 52 -25.77 -5.09 18.19
N ALA A 53 -24.91 -5.99 18.64
CA ALA A 53 -23.50 -5.66 18.97
C ALA A 53 -22.71 -5.24 17.72
N ALA A 54 -22.86 -5.95 16.59
CA ALA A 54 -22.24 -5.60 15.32
C ALA A 54 -22.76 -4.25 14.81
N GLY A 55 -24.06 -3.98 14.93
CA GLY A 55 -24.66 -2.70 14.54
C GLY A 55 -24.18 -1.54 15.42
N ALA A 56 -24.06 -1.74 16.72
CA ALA A 56 -23.56 -0.74 17.66
C ALA A 56 -22.07 -0.44 17.38
N TYR A 57 -21.26 -1.46 17.12
CA TYR A 57 -19.85 -1.30 16.73
C TYR A 57 -19.71 -0.53 15.41
N ALA A 58 -20.48 -0.91 14.38
CA ALA A 58 -20.47 -0.22 13.10
C ALA A 58 -20.92 1.25 13.22
N ALA A 59 -21.95 1.53 14.05
CA ALA A 59 -22.42 2.90 14.30
C ALA A 59 -21.35 3.72 15.04
N ALA A 60 -20.67 3.14 16.04
CA ALA A 60 -19.60 3.82 16.77
C ALA A 60 -18.41 4.13 15.85
N ALA A 61 -17.96 3.15 15.06
CA ALA A 61 -16.88 3.32 14.07
C ALA A 61 -17.25 4.37 13.00
N PHE A 62 -18.50 4.37 12.53
CA PHE A 62 -18.99 5.38 11.58
C PHE A 62 -19.03 6.80 12.20
N GLN A 63 -19.48 6.90 13.47
CA GLN A 63 -19.50 8.18 14.19
C GLN A 63 -18.08 8.71 14.41
N GLU A 64 -17.14 7.84 14.78
CA GLU A 64 -15.74 8.20 14.95
C GLU A 64 -15.10 8.65 13.63
N ALA A 65 -15.37 7.95 12.53
CA ALA A 65 -14.94 8.35 11.19
C ALA A 65 -15.55 9.71 10.78
N ARG A 66 -16.81 9.97 11.09
CA ARG A 66 -17.44 11.28 10.85
C ARG A 66 -16.87 12.40 11.72
N ASN A 67 -16.61 12.12 12.99
CA ASN A 67 -16.02 13.10 13.89
C ASN A 67 -14.60 13.48 13.48
N SER A 68 -13.79 12.51 13.03
CA SER A 68 -12.45 12.76 12.51
C SER A 68 -12.48 13.55 11.18
N GLN A 69 -13.48 13.33 10.33
CA GLN A 69 -13.68 14.14 9.11
C GLN A 69 -14.19 15.56 9.39
N ALA A 70 -14.96 15.75 10.48
CA ALA A 70 -15.49 17.05 10.89
C ALA A 70 -14.52 17.86 11.78
N ALA A 71 -13.40 17.27 12.21
CA ALA A 71 -12.38 17.97 12.98
C ALA A 71 -11.82 19.14 12.15
N VAL A 72 -11.68 20.29 12.77
CA VAL A 72 -10.99 21.44 12.15
C VAL A 72 -9.55 20.96 11.86
N PRO A 73 -9.04 21.11 10.62
CA PRO A 73 -7.69 20.69 10.31
C PRO A 73 -6.70 21.36 11.27
N ALA A 74 -5.78 20.59 11.84
CA ALA A 74 -4.71 21.13 12.68
C ALA A 74 -3.74 22.03 11.88
N VAL A 75 -3.85 22.00 10.53
CA VAL A 75 -3.01 22.73 9.59
C VAL A 75 -3.83 23.52 8.59
N GLN A 76 -3.29 24.64 8.12
CA GLN A 76 -3.91 25.44 7.07
C GLN A 76 -3.77 24.71 5.73
N VAL A 77 -4.86 24.62 4.97
CA VAL A 77 -4.91 23.97 3.68
C VAL A 77 -5.54 24.87 2.63
N ALA A 78 -5.00 24.86 1.42
CA ALA A 78 -5.56 25.48 0.23
C ALA A 78 -5.62 24.47 -0.92
N ALA A 79 -6.48 24.71 -1.91
CA ALA A 79 -6.50 23.88 -3.12
C ALA A 79 -5.33 24.27 -4.05
N ALA A 80 -4.61 23.29 -4.58
CA ALA A 80 -3.58 23.50 -5.58
C ALA A 80 -4.20 23.52 -6.99
N GLY A 81 -3.84 24.52 -7.78
CA GLY A 81 -4.15 24.53 -9.21
C GLY A 81 -3.06 23.90 -10.08
N ALA A 82 -1.82 23.93 -9.61
CA ALA A 82 -0.64 23.39 -10.30
C ALA A 82 0.51 23.20 -9.30
N LEU A 83 1.57 22.50 -9.73
CA LEU A 83 2.83 22.44 -8.99
C LEU A 83 3.49 23.83 -8.96
N PRO A 84 4.12 24.23 -7.86
CA PRO A 84 4.81 25.52 -7.77
C PRO A 84 6.12 25.52 -8.55
N ALA A 85 6.54 26.70 -8.98
CA ALA A 85 7.86 26.89 -9.61
C ALA A 85 9.01 26.85 -8.58
N GLU A 86 8.73 27.28 -7.34
CA GLU A 86 9.69 27.24 -6.24
C GLU A 86 9.91 25.80 -5.74
N PRO A 87 11.04 25.53 -5.07
CA PRO A 87 11.26 24.24 -4.41
C PRO A 87 10.19 23.90 -3.37
N PHE A 88 9.73 22.66 -3.35
CA PHE A 88 8.68 22.20 -2.46
C PHE A 88 8.92 20.75 -1.98
N VAL A 89 8.19 20.35 -0.97
CA VAL A 89 8.07 18.95 -0.54
C VAL A 89 6.66 18.47 -0.85
N MET A 90 6.55 17.41 -1.63
CA MET A 90 5.30 16.65 -1.84
C MET A 90 5.20 15.57 -0.79
N PHE A 91 3.98 15.32 -0.29
CA PHE A 91 3.70 14.29 0.72
C PHE A 91 2.23 13.88 0.68
N ARG A 92 1.90 12.79 1.36
CA ARG A 92 0.52 12.43 1.67
C ARG A 92 0.11 13.19 2.93
N ASN A 93 -0.99 13.95 2.84
CA ASN A 93 -1.57 14.65 3.99
C ASN A 93 -2.29 13.65 4.92
N THR A 94 -1.89 13.61 6.19
CA THR A 94 -2.52 12.76 7.21
C THR A 94 -3.26 13.55 8.28
N ALA A 95 -3.35 14.90 8.14
CA ALA A 95 -4.17 15.72 9.02
C ALA A 95 -5.63 15.31 8.91
N ALA A 96 -6.28 15.11 10.06
CA ALA A 96 -7.71 14.78 10.12
C ALA A 96 -8.54 15.90 9.48
N GLY A 97 -9.64 15.54 8.81
CA GLY A 97 -10.57 16.49 8.19
C GLY A 97 -10.33 16.64 6.68
N GLN A 98 -10.44 17.89 6.20
CA GLN A 98 -10.36 18.19 4.78
C GLN A 98 -8.98 17.81 4.19
N GLY A 99 -9.00 17.05 3.08
CA GLY A 99 -7.78 16.63 2.40
C GLY A 99 -7.05 15.47 3.05
N TYR A 100 -7.64 14.77 4.03
CA TYR A 100 -7.06 13.54 4.57
C TYR A 100 -6.82 12.50 3.47
N GLY A 101 -5.60 12.01 3.39
CA GLY A 101 -5.19 11.03 2.37
C GLY A 101 -4.84 11.62 1.01
N GLU A 102 -5.03 12.92 0.78
CA GLU A 102 -4.64 13.56 -0.47
C GLU A 102 -3.12 13.76 -0.56
N ALA A 103 -2.59 13.73 -1.79
CA ALA A 103 -1.29 14.28 -2.07
C ALA A 103 -1.33 15.80 -1.86
N ALA A 104 -0.38 16.30 -1.10
CA ALA A 104 -0.25 17.72 -0.79
C ALA A 104 1.21 18.15 -0.93
N PHE A 105 1.45 19.45 -1.06
CA PHE A 105 2.79 19.99 -1.00
C PHE A 105 2.86 21.25 -0.16
N ALA A 106 4.04 21.52 0.37
CA ALA A 106 4.38 22.76 1.06
C ALA A 106 5.69 23.35 0.48
N PRO A 107 5.83 24.69 0.45
CA PRO A 107 7.08 25.32 0.04
C PRO A 107 8.25 24.84 0.91
N LEU A 108 9.39 24.52 0.30
CA LEU A 108 10.57 24.06 1.03
C LEU A 108 11.13 25.15 1.98
N ALA A 109 10.88 26.42 1.66
CA ALA A 109 11.23 27.56 2.50
C ALA A 109 10.37 27.69 3.77
N ASN A 110 9.16 27.08 3.79
CA ASN A 110 8.24 27.09 4.94
C ASN A 110 7.44 25.78 4.99
N PRO A 111 8.08 24.63 5.30
CA PRO A 111 7.45 23.32 5.24
C PRO A 111 6.34 23.10 6.28
N SER A 112 6.38 23.86 7.39
CA SER A 112 5.35 23.81 8.46
C SER A 112 4.20 24.79 8.22
N GLY A 113 4.22 25.56 7.14
CA GLY A 113 3.21 26.56 6.80
C GLY A 113 1.97 25.96 6.14
N GLU A 114 1.27 26.80 5.38
CA GLU A 114 0.13 26.37 4.58
C GLU A 114 0.52 25.29 3.58
N ARG A 115 -0.31 24.26 3.47
CA ARG A 115 -0.14 23.17 2.48
C ARG A 115 -1.19 23.24 1.39
N PHE A 116 -0.80 22.84 0.19
CA PHE A 116 -1.63 22.89 -1.00
C PHE A 116 -2.07 21.49 -1.39
N LEU A 117 -3.38 21.25 -1.38
CA LEU A 117 -3.99 19.95 -1.68
C LEU A 117 -4.15 19.74 -3.17
N SER A 118 -3.73 18.60 -3.68
CA SER A 118 -3.82 18.25 -5.11
C SER A 118 -5.22 17.85 -5.57
N GLY A 119 -6.17 17.62 -4.65
CA GLY A 119 -7.47 17.03 -4.96
C GLY A 119 -7.40 15.54 -5.31
N ARG A 120 -6.27 14.86 -5.09
CA ARG A 120 -6.05 13.44 -5.40
C ARG A 120 -5.63 12.66 -4.16
N ALA A 121 -6.46 11.68 -3.76
CA ALA A 121 -6.10 10.74 -2.72
C ALA A 121 -4.99 9.80 -3.23
N CYS A 122 -3.88 9.71 -2.48
CA CYS A 122 -2.74 8.86 -2.79
C CYS A 122 -2.30 8.12 -1.54
N ASP A 123 -2.17 6.80 -1.62
CA ASP A 123 -1.56 6.01 -0.54
C ASP A 123 -0.05 6.19 -0.52
N ARG A 124 0.53 6.35 -1.71
CA ARG A 124 1.96 6.68 -1.93
C ARG A 124 2.08 7.74 -3.00
N VAL A 125 2.99 8.66 -2.79
CA VAL A 125 3.25 9.75 -3.72
C VAL A 125 4.74 9.98 -3.90
N TYR A 126 5.15 10.36 -5.08
CA TYR A 126 6.47 10.89 -5.41
C TYR A 126 6.35 11.95 -6.48
N ALA A 127 7.22 12.95 -6.48
CA ALA A 127 7.14 14.04 -7.42
C ALA A 127 8.52 14.47 -7.95
N THR A 128 8.51 14.99 -9.16
CA THR A 128 9.54 15.84 -9.78
C THR A 128 8.90 17.17 -10.15
N ARG A 129 9.64 18.08 -10.79
CA ARG A 129 9.05 19.34 -11.29
C ARG A 129 7.95 19.12 -12.33
N GLU A 130 8.07 18.05 -13.11
CA GLU A 130 7.22 17.82 -14.29
C GLU A 130 6.13 16.77 -14.03
N LEU A 131 6.32 15.90 -13.05
CA LEU A 131 5.47 14.73 -12.87
C LEU A 131 5.20 14.45 -11.40
N VAL A 132 3.98 13.94 -11.12
CA VAL A 132 3.62 13.32 -9.84
C VAL A 132 3.20 11.89 -10.09
N SER A 133 3.79 10.95 -9.38
CA SER A 133 3.34 9.56 -9.31
C SER A 133 2.48 9.36 -8.07
N CYS A 134 1.25 8.95 -8.26
CA CYS A 134 0.26 8.70 -7.22
C CYS A 134 -0.20 7.24 -7.30
N LEU A 135 0.04 6.46 -6.26
CA LEU A 135 -0.55 5.13 -6.11
C LEU A 135 -1.72 5.23 -5.14
N SER A 136 -2.88 4.71 -5.53
CA SER A 136 -4.12 4.87 -4.77
C SER A 136 -4.92 3.57 -4.66
N THR A 137 -5.64 3.45 -3.55
CA THR A 137 -6.67 2.45 -3.32
C THR A 137 -8.03 3.05 -3.66
N GLN A 138 -8.73 2.43 -4.62
CA GLN A 138 -10.09 2.81 -4.99
C GLN A 138 -11.09 2.02 -4.14
N ASN A 139 -11.80 2.73 -3.26
CA ASN A 139 -12.82 2.16 -2.37
C ASN A 139 -14.09 1.81 -3.14
N MET A 140 -14.05 0.72 -3.91
CA MET A 140 -15.16 0.15 -4.66
C MET A 140 -15.26 -1.35 -4.39
N ILE A 141 -16.29 -2.01 -4.90
CA ILE A 141 -16.47 -3.45 -4.74
C ILE A 141 -16.39 -4.11 -6.13
N PRO A 142 -15.35 -4.92 -6.40
CA PRO A 142 -14.18 -5.21 -5.57
C PRO A 142 -13.24 -3.99 -5.46
N THR A 143 -12.46 -3.91 -4.37
CA THR A 143 -11.40 -2.91 -4.21
C THR A 143 -10.41 -2.99 -5.37
N ARG A 144 -10.03 -1.85 -5.95
CA ARG A 144 -9.02 -1.74 -7.00
C ARG A 144 -7.87 -0.87 -6.55
N PHE A 145 -6.73 -1.11 -7.14
CA PHE A 145 -5.53 -0.32 -6.92
C PHE A 145 -5.06 0.28 -8.24
N GLU A 146 -4.67 1.53 -8.21
CA GLU A 146 -4.33 2.28 -9.41
C GLU A 146 -3.06 3.08 -9.21
N ALA A 147 -2.23 3.15 -10.25
CA ALA A 147 -1.18 4.15 -10.38
C ALA A 147 -1.60 5.21 -11.38
N SER A 148 -1.38 6.47 -11.04
CA SER A 148 -1.62 7.62 -11.90
C SER A 148 -0.36 8.46 -11.99
N ILE A 149 -0.05 8.94 -13.20
CA ILE A 149 0.96 9.97 -13.46
C ILE A 149 0.23 11.27 -13.75
N LEU A 150 0.53 12.31 -12.98
CA LEU A 150 -0.04 13.64 -13.16
C LEU A 150 1.04 14.57 -13.70
N GLY A 151 0.63 15.50 -14.54
CA GLY A 151 1.46 16.58 -15.03
C GLY A 151 1.55 17.77 -14.07
N PRO A 152 2.25 18.86 -14.46
CA PRO A 152 2.47 20.03 -13.61
C PRO A 152 1.18 20.77 -13.19
N ALA A 153 0.14 20.73 -14.02
CA ALA A 153 -1.20 21.24 -13.67
C ALA A 153 -2.06 20.25 -12.91
N LEU A 154 -1.45 19.19 -12.32
CA LEU A 154 -2.11 18.10 -11.59
C LEU A 154 -3.16 17.34 -12.42
N GLN A 155 -3.12 17.50 -13.73
CA GLN A 155 -3.95 16.77 -14.67
C GLN A 155 -3.42 15.34 -14.87
N PRO A 156 -4.29 14.33 -15.01
CA PRO A 156 -3.86 12.98 -15.32
C PRO A 156 -3.24 12.90 -16.73
N LEU A 157 -2.05 12.31 -16.83
CA LEU A 157 -1.37 12.03 -18.09
C LEU A 157 -1.50 10.56 -18.46
N GLN A 158 -1.24 9.67 -17.49
CA GLN A 158 -1.28 8.22 -17.64
C GLN A 158 -1.90 7.58 -16.40
N GLY A 159 -2.44 6.37 -16.56
CA GLY A 159 -2.93 5.56 -15.46
C GLY A 159 -2.96 4.07 -15.82
N TRP A 160 -2.76 3.22 -14.83
CA TRP A 160 -2.84 1.77 -14.99
C TRP A 160 -3.27 1.09 -13.68
N GLU A 161 -3.91 -0.05 -13.83
CA GLU A 161 -4.28 -0.89 -12.69
C GLU A 161 -3.04 -1.55 -12.08
N LEU A 162 -3.03 -1.65 -10.75
CA LEU A 162 -2.01 -2.32 -9.97
C LEU A 162 -2.52 -3.67 -9.49
N GLY A 163 -1.66 -4.69 -9.50
CA GLY A 163 -2.00 -6.05 -9.09
C GLY A 163 -2.13 -6.27 -7.59
N GLY A 164 -1.94 -5.23 -6.76
CA GLY A 164 -1.95 -5.37 -5.31
C GLY A 164 -1.87 -4.04 -4.56
N ILE A 165 -1.72 -4.13 -3.23
CA ILE A 165 -1.74 -2.98 -2.32
C ILE A 165 -0.54 -2.07 -2.56
N PRO A 166 -0.74 -0.76 -2.81
CA PRO A 166 0.33 0.22 -3.00
C PRO A 166 1.35 0.23 -1.85
N SER A 167 2.62 0.12 -2.18
CA SER A 167 3.71 0.11 -1.20
C SER A 167 4.72 1.23 -1.39
N ARG A 168 5.28 1.39 -2.59
CA ARG A 168 6.32 2.40 -2.89
C ARG A 168 6.19 2.90 -4.32
N THR A 169 6.55 4.17 -4.54
CA THR A 169 6.71 4.73 -5.89
C THR A 169 7.90 5.67 -5.93
N ARG A 170 8.55 5.77 -7.08
CA ARG A 170 9.65 6.70 -7.32
C ARG A 170 9.70 7.07 -8.79
N ILE A 171 10.04 8.32 -9.09
CA ILE A 171 10.31 8.82 -10.44
C ILE A 171 11.82 9.00 -10.58
N SER A 172 12.38 8.70 -11.76
CA SER A 172 13.79 9.01 -12.05
C SER A 172 14.03 10.52 -12.07
N PRO A 173 15.26 10.99 -11.78
CA PRO A 173 15.57 12.42 -11.73
C PRO A 173 15.27 13.18 -13.05
N ASP A 174 15.35 12.50 -14.18
CA ASP A 174 15.02 13.03 -15.51
C ASP A 174 13.53 12.95 -15.88
N GLY A 175 12.70 12.40 -14.98
CA GLY A 175 11.26 12.21 -15.22
C GLY A 175 10.92 11.09 -16.20
N ALA A 176 11.90 10.38 -16.77
CA ALA A 176 11.66 9.39 -17.82
C ALA A 176 11.06 8.09 -17.33
N LEU A 177 11.40 7.66 -16.10
CA LEU A 177 11.03 6.37 -15.53
C LEU A 177 10.24 6.53 -14.24
N VAL A 178 9.29 5.61 -14.03
CA VAL A 178 8.48 5.49 -12.82
C VAL A 178 8.56 4.05 -12.32
N ALA A 179 8.98 3.87 -11.08
CA ALA A 179 8.93 2.60 -10.38
C ALA A 179 7.69 2.55 -9.47
N SER A 180 6.97 1.45 -9.51
CA SER A 180 5.89 1.15 -8.57
C SER A 180 6.09 -0.22 -7.95
N THR A 181 5.94 -0.32 -6.62
CA THR A 181 5.95 -1.58 -5.87
C THR A 181 4.60 -1.77 -5.21
N VAL A 182 4.05 -2.96 -5.33
CA VAL A 182 2.81 -3.37 -4.65
C VAL A 182 3.02 -4.67 -3.88
N PHE A 183 2.24 -4.87 -2.82
CA PHE A 183 2.11 -6.17 -2.16
C PHE A 183 1.03 -6.98 -2.87
N VAL A 184 1.39 -8.18 -3.32
CA VAL A 184 0.49 -9.08 -4.02
C VAL A 184 0.16 -10.29 -3.15
N ALA A 185 -1.11 -10.74 -3.22
CA ALA A 185 -1.55 -11.96 -2.56
C ALA A 185 -1.40 -13.16 -3.52
N GLY A 186 -1.14 -14.36 -2.98
CA GLY A 186 -1.27 -15.61 -3.74
C GLY A 186 -0.01 -16.22 -4.31
N HIS A 187 1.17 -15.64 -4.12
CA HIS A 187 2.42 -16.33 -4.40
C HIS A 187 2.86 -17.15 -3.17
N SER A 188 2.51 -18.45 -3.17
CA SER A 188 2.67 -19.40 -2.04
C SER A 188 4.10 -19.66 -1.57
N TYR A 189 5.09 -18.93 -2.06
CA TYR A 189 6.50 -19.21 -1.80
C TYR A 189 7.16 -18.22 -0.83
N ALA A 190 6.40 -17.24 -0.32
CA ALA A 190 6.96 -16.25 0.60
C ALA A 190 7.03 -16.80 2.02
N SER A 191 8.17 -17.33 2.42
CA SER A 191 8.49 -17.66 3.82
C SER A 191 8.41 -16.43 4.75
N ALA A 192 8.38 -15.21 4.19
CA ALA A 192 8.30 -13.94 4.91
C ALA A 192 6.87 -13.39 5.05
N GLY A 193 5.83 -14.09 4.56
CA GLY A 193 4.44 -13.69 4.74
C GLY A 193 3.93 -12.61 3.76
N PHE A 194 4.76 -12.08 2.85
CA PHE A 194 4.33 -11.16 1.77
C PHE A 194 5.08 -11.46 0.47
N SER A 195 4.46 -11.06 -0.65
CA SER A 195 5.10 -11.05 -1.98
C SER A 195 5.00 -9.65 -2.57
N THR A 196 5.99 -9.28 -3.36
CA THR A 196 6.02 -7.99 -4.06
C THR A 196 5.89 -8.17 -5.56
N GLU A 197 5.37 -7.14 -6.21
CA GLU A 197 5.50 -6.91 -7.63
C GLU A 197 6.04 -5.50 -7.81
N THR A 198 7.26 -5.40 -8.36
CA THR A 198 7.92 -4.13 -8.64
C THR A 198 8.10 -3.95 -10.14
N VAL A 199 7.42 -2.96 -10.70
CA VAL A 199 7.44 -2.68 -12.14
C VAL A 199 8.05 -1.30 -12.39
N ILE A 200 8.98 -1.22 -13.34
CA ILE A 200 9.47 0.03 -13.89
C ILE A 200 8.79 0.28 -15.24
N ARG A 201 8.22 1.48 -15.38
CA ARG A 201 7.58 1.98 -16.59
C ARG A 201 8.22 3.28 -17.05
N GLY A 202 8.12 3.58 -18.33
CA GLY A 202 8.29 4.93 -18.83
C GLY A 202 7.17 5.86 -18.35
N ALA A 203 7.41 7.15 -18.25
CA ALA A 203 6.38 8.15 -17.97
C ALA A 203 5.26 8.15 -19.04
N ASP A 204 5.55 7.63 -20.23
CA ASP A 204 4.60 7.38 -21.32
C ASP A 204 3.75 6.12 -21.14
N GLY A 205 3.96 5.35 -20.05
CA GLY A 205 3.28 4.09 -19.75
C GLY A 205 3.97 2.83 -20.31
N THR A 206 5.03 2.97 -21.12
CA THR A 206 5.79 1.81 -21.66
C THR A 206 6.36 0.96 -20.53
N VAL A 207 6.12 -0.35 -20.54
CA VAL A 207 6.63 -1.29 -19.52
C VAL A 207 8.07 -1.67 -19.84
N HIS A 208 9.01 -1.25 -18.98
CA HIS A 208 10.42 -1.65 -19.07
C HIS A 208 10.67 -3.00 -18.42
N GLY A 209 9.96 -3.34 -17.35
CA GLY A 209 10.02 -4.69 -16.78
C GLY A 209 9.44 -4.80 -15.38
N ASN A 210 9.09 -6.07 -15.06
CA ASN A 210 8.81 -6.53 -13.71
C ASN A 210 10.13 -7.07 -13.15
N LEU A 211 10.63 -6.50 -12.05
CA LEU A 211 11.96 -6.77 -11.50
C LEU A 211 12.10 -8.16 -10.91
N GLU A 212 11.02 -8.79 -10.46
CA GLU A 212 11.00 -10.16 -9.98
C GLU A 212 11.38 -11.16 -11.10
N THR A 213 11.30 -10.74 -12.37
CA THR A 213 11.72 -11.56 -13.52
C THR A 213 13.19 -11.37 -13.92
N PHE A 214 13.87 -10.34 -13.38
CA PHE A 214 15.26 -10.06 -13.72
C PHE A 214 16.20 -11.12 -13.13
N ALA A 215 17.38 -11.27 -13.72
CA ALA A 215 18.38 -12.20 -13.20
C ALA A 215 19.04 -11.63 -11.94
N LEU A 216 18.79 -12.24 -10.77
CA LEU A 216 19.44 -11.87 -9.52
C LEU A 216 20.82 -12.54 -9.44
N MET A 217 21.89 -11.74 -9.34
CA MET A 217 23.29 -12.17 -9.39
C MET A 217 24.00 -11.86 -8.07
N SER A 218 24.73 -12.82 -7.52
CA SER A 218 25.60 -12.64 -6.35
C SER A 218 26.97 -13.29 -6.62
N GLY A 219 28.04 -12.50 -6.53
CA GLY A 219 29.39 -12.99 -6.78
C GLY A 219 29.56 -13.68 -8.14
N GLY A 220 28.89 -13.21 -9.19
CA GLY A 220 28.89 -13.81 -10.53
C GLY A 220 27.96 -15.01 -10.69
N THR A 221 27.31 -15.48 -9.64
CA THR A 221 26.40 -16.64 -9.68
C THR A 221 24.93 -16.18 -9.65
N ARG A 222 24.09 -16.79 -10.48
CA ARG A 222 22.65 -16.50 -10.52
C ARG A 222 21.92 -17.18 -9.36
N ILE A 223 21.18 -16.39 -8.58
CA ILE A 223 20.24 -16.88 -7.55
C ILE A 223 18.95 -17.30 -8.25
N LYS A 224 18.63 -18.61 -8.20
CA LYS A 224 17.46 -19.19 -8.90
C LYS A 224 16.26 -19.41 -7.98
N ALA A 225 16.32 -18.95 -6.73
CA ALA A 225 15.22 -19.09 -5.78
C ALA A 225 13.92 -18.43 -6.30
N THR A 226 12.77 -19.02 -5.98
CA THR A 226 11.45 -18.57 -6.44
C THR A 226 10.79 -17.60 -5.47
N ASP A 227 11.32 -17.47 -4.24
CA ASP A 227 10.82 -16.63 -3.16
C ASP A 227 11.37 -15.19 -3.19
N ARG A 228 11.80 -14.73 -4.37
CA ARG A 228 12.40 -13.40 -4.53
C ARG A 228 11.35 -12.31 -4.41
N ASN A 229 11.66 -11.31 -3.62
CA ASN A 229 10.89 -10.07 -3.51
C ASN A 229 11.81 -8.90 -3.81
N ILE A 230 11.34 -7.93 -4.59
CA ILE A 230 12.09 -6.73 -4.96
C ILE A 230 11.25 -5.50 -4.59
N TRP A 231 11.86 -4.51 -3.92
CA TRP A 231 11.17 -3.26 -3.58
C TRP A 231 12.13 -2.10 -3.35
N GLY A 232 11.59 -0.88 -3.13
CA GLY A 232 12.37 0.29 -2.76
C GLY A 232 13.34 0.73 -3.84
N VAL A 233 12.86 0.87 -5.08
CA VAL A 233 13.69 1.35 -6.21
C VAL A 233 14.12 2.80 -5.98
N THR A 234 15.38 3.12 -6.28
CA THR A 234 15.93 4.46 -6.40
C THR A 234 16.81 4.54 -7.64
N PHE A 235 16.58 5.54 -8.50
CA PHE A 235 17.29 5.66 -9.78
C PHE A 235 18.62 6.38 -9.61
N VAL A 236 19.64 5.95 -10.35
CA VAL A 236 20.98 6.54 -10.29
C VAL A 236 21.03 7.84 -11.11
N PRO A 237 21.38 8.97 -10.48
CA PRO A 237 21.49 10.24 -11.22
C PRO A 237 22.50 10.14 -12.38
N GLY A 238 22.08 10.60 -13.57
CA GLY A 238 22.93 10.58 -14.77
C GLY A 238 23.16 9.21 -15.42
N ALA A 239 22.47 8.14 -14.93
CA ALA A 239 22.55 6.80 -15.50
C ALA A 239 21.14 6.24 -15.78
N PRO A 240 20.53 6.50 -16.95
CA PRO A 240 19.12 6.31 -17.23
C PRO A 240 18.63 4.85 -17.12
N ASN A 241 19.55 3.88 -17.25
CA ASN A 241 19.20 2.45 -17.16
C ASN A 241 19.57 1.81 -15.80
N ALA A 242 20.21 2.59 -14.91
CA ALA A 242 20.70 2.07 -13.64
C ALA A 242 19.84 2.51 -12.47
N PHE A 243 19.61 1.60 -11.56
CA PHE A 243 18.89 1.84 -10.31
C PHE A 243 19.47 0.97 -9.17
N TYR A 244 19.13 1.33 -7.95
CA TYR A 244 19.29 0.45 -6.79
C TYR A 244 17.91 0.03 -6.28
N ALA A 245 17.86 -1.15 -5.68
CA ALA A 245 16.67 -1.67 -5.03
C ALA A 245 17.04 -2.61 -3.89
N THR A 246 16.07 -2.95 -3.05
CA THR A 246 16.17 -4.07 -2.13
C THR A 246 15.77 -5.34 -2.85
N ALA A 247 16.55 -6.40 -2.68
CA ALA A 247 16.15 -7.76 -3.03
C ALA A 247 16.16 -8.64 -1.80
N SER A 248 15.18 -9.53 -1.65
CA SER A 248 15.22 -10.57 -0.63
C SER A 248 14.92 -11.94 -1.22
N SER A 249 15.55 -12.96 -0.64
CA SER A 249 15.30 -14.37 -0.90
C SER A 249 15.91 -15.21 0.22
N GLN A 250 15.27 -16.31 0.60
CA GLN A 250 15.76 -17.27 1.60
C GLN A 250 16.18 -16.60 2.92
N GLY A 251 15.39 -15.60 3.36
CA GLY A 251 15.66 -14.85 4.60
C GLY A 251 16.81 -13.83 4.53
N SER A 252 17.51 -13.74 3.41
CA SER A 252 18.56 -12.72 3.19
C SER A 252 18.00 -11.46 2.56
N ILE A 253 18.58 -10.31 2.89
CA ILE A 253 18.24 -8.99 2.35
C ILE A 253 19.50 -8.39 1.74
N TRP A 254 19.38 -7.85 0.54
CA TRP A 254 20.48 -7.24 -0.20
C TRP A 254 20.10 -5.91 -0.83
N LEU A 255 21.07 -5.01 -0.89
CA LEU A 255 21.09 -3.96 -1.89
C LEU A 255 21.51 -4.57 -3.22
N VAL A 256 20.73 -4.35 -4.24
CA VAL A 256 21.08 -4.70 -5.61
C VAL A 256 21.24 -3.48 -6.48
N ARG A 257 22.20 -3.49 -7.40
CA ARG A 257 22.29 -2.57 -8.52
C ARG A 257 21.61 -3.22 -9.72
N GLY A 258 20.57 -2.57 -10.23
CA GLY A 258 19.82 -3.03 -11.38
C GLY A 258 20.30 -2.38 -12.69
N ASP A 259 20.15 -3.12 -13.78
CA ASP A 259 20.30 -2.64 -15.15
C ASP A 259 19.06 -3.04 -15.95
N LEU A 260 18.38 -2.03 -16.52
CA LEU A 260 17.13 -2.23 -17.29
C LEU A 260 17.36 -2.90 -18.63
N VAL A 261 18.49 -2.63 -19.27
CA VAL A 261 18.83 -3.20 -20.59
C VAL A 261 19.23 -4.66 -20.47
N GLU A 262 20.17 -4.94 -19.56
CA GLU A 262 20.65 -6.29 -19.29
C GLU A 262 19.65 -7.16 -18.50
N ARG A 263 18.62 -6.53 -17.93
CA ARG A 263 17.61 -7.18 -17.06
C ARG A 263 18.26 -7.98 -15.93
N THR A 264 19.22 -7.35 -15.25
CA THR A 264 19.99 -7.95 -14.17
C THR A 264 19.84 -7.14 -12.87
N LEU A 265 19.96 -7.84 -11.73
CA LEU A 265 20.03 -7.29 -10.38
C LEU A 265 21.30 -7.88 -9.74
N THR A 266 22.33 -7.07 -9.57
CA THR A 266 23.61 -7.52 -8.99
C THR A 266 23.70 -7.11 -7.52
N VAL A 267 23.90 -8.07 -6.63
CA VAL A 267 24.11 -7.83 -5.20
C VAL A 267 25.37 -7.00 -4.98
N VAL A 268 25.24 -5.88 -4.25
CA VAL A 268 26.34 -4.95 -3.93
C VAL A 268 26.59 -4.82 -2.43
N ALA A 269 25.57 -5.02 -1.58
CA ALA A 269 25.70 -5.01 -0.13
C ALA A 269 24.60 -5.85 0.52
N SER A 270 24.81 -6.28 1.78
CA SER A 270 23.80 -7.00 2.56
C SER A 270 23.14 -6.10 3.59
N GLY A 271 21.89 -6.43 3.98
CA GLY A 271 21.17 -5.78 5.07
C GLY A 271 20.71 -4.34 4.75
N VAL A 272 20.54 -3.98 3.48
CA VAL A 272 20.07 -2.67 3.02
C VAL A 272 18.64 -2.78 2.53
N GLU A 273 17.72 -2.09 3.21
CA GLU A 273 16.29 -2.10 2.89
C GLU A 273 15.80 -0.69 2.51
N CYS A 274 14.97 -0.61 1.48
CA CYS A 274 14.38 0.64 0.95
C CYS A 274 15.44 1.73 0.69
N PRO A 275 16.40 1.51 -0.21
CA PRO A 275 17.45 2.47 -0.51
C PRO A 275 16.92 3.77 -1.10
N SER A 276 17.57 4.88 -0.76
CA SER A 276 17.42 6.19 -1.38
C SER A 276 18.81 6.74 -1.69
N ILE A 277 19.12 6.90 -2.98
CA ILE A 277 20.43 7.42 -3.40
C ILE A 277 20.51 8.92 -3.16
N SER A 278 21.66 9.39 -2.69
CA SER A 278 21.93 10.83 -2.52
C SER A 278 21.96 11.57 -3.86
N PRO A 279 21.68 12.89 -3.89
CA PRO A 279 21.67 13.67 -5.13
C PRO A 279 22.98 13.63 -5.90
N ASP A 280 24.12 13.45 -5.21
CA ASP A 280 25.45 13.31 -5.80
C ASP A 280 25.78 11.87 -6.27
N GLY A 281 24.87 10.91 -6.03
CA GLY A 281 25.04 9.52 -6.43
C GLY A 281 26.06 8.71 -5.61
N LYS A 282 26.60 9.25 -4.51
CA LYS A 282 27.72 8.63 -3.78
C LYS A 282 27.30 7.82 -2.56
N ARG A 283 26.14 8.11 -1.99
CA ARG A 283 25.66 7.50 -0.75
C ARG A 283 24.25 6.96 -0.91
N ILE A 284 23.91 5.97 -0.12
CA ILE A 284 22.55 5.43 -0.03
C ILE A 284 22.09 5.56 1.42
N ALA A 285 20.99 6.31 1.64
CA ALA A 285 20.22 6.25 2.87
C ALA A 285 19.29 5.05 2.80
N PHE A 286 19.14 4.31 3.89
CA PHE A 286 18.36 3.07 3.90
C PHE A 286 17.86 2.70 5.30
N LYS A 287 16.92 1.78 5.36
CA LYS A 287 16.45 1.18 6.61
C LYS A 287 17.33 -0.01 6.96
N LYS A 288 18.02 0.07 8.08
CA LYS A 288 18.87 -1.00 8.63
C LYS A 288 18.10 -1.74 9.71
N SER A 289 17.87 -3.04 9.51
CA SER A 289 17.32 -3.90 10.54
C SER A 289 18.36 -4.19 11.63
N ASP A 290 17.98 -4.13 12.89
CA ASP A 290 18.84 -4.50 14.02
C ASP A 290 19.17 -6.00 14.04
N SER A 291 18.23 -6.82 13.59
CA SER A 291 18.40 -8.28 13.48
C SER A 291 19.07 -8.74 12.18
N GLY A 292 19.22 -7.86 11.19
CA GLY A 292 19.67 -8.20 9.84
C GLY A 292 18.68 -9.03 9.03
N THR A 293 17.44 -9.17 9.51
CA THR A 293 16.35 -9.93 8.87
C THR A 293 15.15 -9.02 8.57
N LEU A 294 14.12 -9.55 7.92
CA LEU A 294 12.85 -8.84 7.66
C LEU A 294 12.02 -8.58 8.93
N VAL A 295 12.40 -9.17 10.06
CA VAL A 295 11.71 -9.02 11.36
C VAL A 295 12.57 -8.16 12.28
N GLY A 296 11.96 -7.23 12.99
CA GLY A 296 12.60 -6.35 13.97
C GLY A 296 12.52 -4.87 13.58
N ASP A 297 13.02 -4.05 14.48
CA ASP A 297 13.04 -2.60 14.30
C ASP A 297 14.06 -2.18 13.24
N ARG A 298 13.71 -1.12 12.54
CA ARG A 298 14.51 -0.54 11.46
C ARG A 298 14.89 0.88 11.81
N ARG A 299 16.17 1.17 11.70
CA ARG A 299 16.72 2.51 11.90
C ARG A 299 17.33 3.07 10.62
N PRO A 300 17.30 4.39 10.40
CA PRO A 300 17.95 4.97 9.23
C PRO A 300 19.46 4.83 9.34
N ALA A 301 20.08 4.47 8.24
CA ALA A 301 21.53 4.38 8.10
C ALA A 301 21.94 4.91 6.72
N VAL A 302 23.22 5.23 6.58
CA VAL A 302 23.82 5.67 5.32
C VAL A 302 24.97 4.76 4.96
N LEU A 303 24.97 4.25 3.74
CA LEU A 303 26.02 3.49 3.10
C LEU A 303 26.80 4.44 2.16
N ASP A 304 28.12 4.51 2.33
CA ASP A 304 29.03 5.11 1.36
C ASP A 304 29.36 4.07 0.27
N LEU A 305 29.04 4.38 -0.97
CA LEU A 305 29.15 3.42 -2.09
C LEU A 305 30.62 3.16 -2.50
N ALA A 306 31.52 4.08 -2.23
CA ALA A 306 32.93 3.93 -2.60
C ALA A 306 33.70 3.07 -1.58
N THR A 307 33.37 3.23 -0.29
CA THR A 307 34.11 2.57 0.82
C THR A 307 33.37 1.36 1.38
N GLY A 308 32.06 1.25 1.15
CA GLY A 308 31.21 0.24 1.79
C GLY A 308 30.91 0.51 3.27
N ASN A 309 31.34 1.66 3.82
CA ASN A 309 31.09 2.00 5.22
C ASN A 309 29.63 2.33 5.48
N VAL A 310 29.09 1.79 6.57
CA VAL A 310 27.72 2.02 7.03
C VAL A 310 27.75 2.84 8.32
N THR A 311 27.01 3.96 8.32
CA THR A 311 26.79 4.80 9.51
C THR A 311 25.31 4.71 9.89
N VAL A 312 25.01 4.22 11.10
CA VAL A 312 23.66 4.24 11.68
C VAL A 312 23.42 5.64 12.24
N LEU A 313 22.24 6.21 11.92
CA LEU A 313 21.90 7.57 12.33
C LEU A 313 21.20 7.59 13.71
N GLY A 314 20.97 8.80 14.24
CA GLY A 314 20.50 9.03 15.61
C GLY A 314 19.03 8.73 15.89
N GLU A 315 18.20 8.34 14.91
CA GLU A 315 16.81 7.94 15.12
C GLU A 315 16.72 6.58 15.84
N GLN A 316 15.92 6.51 16.91
CA GLN A 316 15.76 5.31 17.71
C GLN A 316 14.39 4.62 17.49
N ARG A 317 13.42 5.34 16.92
CA ARG A 317 12.08 4.79 16.63
C ARG A 317 12.11 3.89 15.39
N ASN A 318 11.19 2.94 15.33
CA ASN A 318 11.07 2.05 14.17
C ASN A 318 10.60 2.80 12.92
N LEU A 319 11.37 2.72 11.85
CA LEU A 319 11.11 3.40 10.58
C LEU A 319 10.55 2.45 9.53
N ASP A 320 9.35 2.72 9.03
CA ASP A 320 8.76 1.94 7.92
C ASP A 320 8.52 2.76 6.64
N ASP A 321 8.61 4.08 6.66
CA ASP A 321 8.43 4.91 5.46
C ASP A 321 9.63 4.84 4.50
N GLN A 322 9.45 5.36 3.29
CA GLN A 322 10.57 5.63 2.38
C GLN A 322 11.42 6.78 2.92
N ILE A 323 12.72 6.70 2.67
CA ILE A 323 13.64 7.79 2.98
C ILE A 323 13.82 8.66 1.74
N GLU A 324 13.83 9.99 1.94
CA GLU A 324 14.10 10.97 0.90
C GLU A 324 15.26 11.88 1.32
N TRP A 325 16.08 12.34 0.37
CA TRP A 325 17.14 13.29 0.66
C TRP A 325 16.61 14.73 0.58
N LEU A 326 16.65 15.45 1.73
CA LEU A 326 16.37 16.88 1.76
C LEU A 326 17.46 17.67 1.04
N ASP A 327 18.71 17.27 1.24
CA ASP A 327 19.90 17.83 0.58
C ASP A 327 21.01 16.76 0.61
N GLY A 328 22.28 17.17 0.31
CA GLY A 328 23.41 16.27 0.33
C GLY A 328 23.72 15.68 1.73
N ASN A 329 23.20 16.22 2.84
CA ASN A 329 23.57 15.84 4.21
C ASN A 329 22.39 15.60 5.15
N THR A 330 21.16 15.75 4.69
CA THR A 330 19.96 15.62 5.50
C THR A 330 18.96 14.71 4.80
N ILE A 331 18.36 13.81 5.56
CA ILE A 331 17.29 12.93 5.08
C ILE A 331 15.94 13.31 5.71
N LEU A 332 14.86 13.00 5.00
CA LEU A 332 13.49 13.06 5.46
C LEU A 332 12.88 11.65 5.50
N TYR A 333 12.00 11.41 6.47
CA TYR A 333 11.25 10.15 6.60
C TYR A 333 9.99 10.37 7.44
N GLY A 334 8.96 9.56 7.20
CA GLY A 334 7.73 9.59 7.98
C GLY A 334 7.79 8.65 9.18
N LEU A 335 7.19 9.07 10.30
CA LEU A 335 6.93 8.22 11.46
C LEU A 335 5.48 8.38 11.91
N PRO A 336 4.78 7.29 12.26
CA PRO A 336 3.44 7.38 12.81
C PRO A 336 3.46 8.12 14.17
N ARG A 337 2.41 8.89 14.42
CA ARG A 337 2.22 9.61 15.70
C ARG A 337 1.71 8.68 16.81
N ASP A 338 1.02 7.61 16.42
CA ASP A 338 0.44 6.61 17.31
C ASP A 338 0.44 5.21 16.67
N ASP A 339 -0.02 4.23 17.43
CA ASP A 339 -0.07 2.82 17.00
C ASP A 339 -1.13 2.54 15.93
N THR A 340 -2.02 3.50 15.61
CA THR A 340 -3.03 3.32 14.55
C THR A 340 -2.42 3.46 13.16
N GLY A 341 -1.31 4.21 13.04
CA GLY A 341 -0.65 4.51 11.77
C GLY A 341 -1.49 5.37 10.82
N LEU A 342 -2.61 5.93 11.29
CA LEU A 342 -3.49 6.79 10.48
C LEU A 342 -2.94 8.19 10.33
N ASP A 343 -2.19 8.66 11.32
CA ASP A 343 -1.55 9.97 11.34
C ASP A 343 -0.05 9.82 11.53
N SER A 344 0.72 10.67 10.86
CA SER A 344 2.17 10.59 10.82
C SER A 344 2.80 11.96 10.71
N ASP A 345 4.07 12.07 11.09
CA ASP A 345 4.88 13.27 10.91
C ASP A 345 6.10 12.96 10.05
N ILE A 346 6.52 13.92 9.24
CA ILE A 346 7.80 13.88 8.55
C ILE A 346 8.86 14.50 9.46
N TRP A 347 9.95 13.77 9.65
CA TRP A 347 11.11 14.15 10.42
C TRP A 347 12.30 14.37 9.51
N SER A 348 13.17 15.30 9.88
CA SER A 348 14.47 15.53 9.26
C SER A 348 15.58 15.01 10.17
N LEU A 349 16.65 14.49 9.55
CA LEU A 349 17.81 14.01 10.30
C LEU A 349 19.09 14.25 9.49
N SER A 350 20.04 14.96 10.09
CA SER A 350 21.36 15.11 9.50
C SER A 350 22.11 13.79 9.49
N THR A 351 22.86 13.52 8.42
CA THR A 351 23.71 12.32 8.30
C THR A 351 25.04 12.45 9.08
N ARG A 352 25.23 13.56 9.78
CA ARG A 352 26.41 13.77 10.65
C ARG A 352 26.31 12.90 11.92
N PRO A 353 27.43 12.39 12.42
CA PRO A 353 27.43 11.66 13.70
C PRO A 353 26.87 12.49 14.85
N GLY A 354 26.03 11.87 15.69
CA GLY A 354 25.44 12.52 16.87
C GLY A 354 24.28 13.48 16.60
N ALA A 355 23.83 13.61 15.35
CA ALA A 355 22.64 14.40 15.03
C ALA A 355 21.38 13.76 15.62
N THR A 356 20.44 14.61 16.04
CA THR A 356 19.12 14.21 16.53
C THR A 356 18.04 14.51 15.51
N PRO A 357 16.95 13.72 15.47
CA PRO A 357 15.82 14.00 14.61
C PRO A 357 15.12 15.31 14.98
N GLU A 358 14.67 16.06 13.98
CA GLU A 358 13.88 17.28 14.13
C GLU A 358 12.56 17.13 13.38
N LEU A 359 11.46 17.60 13.98
CA LEU A 359 10.15 17.62 13.32
C LEU A 359 10.20 18.56 12.13
N PHE A 360 9.79 18.07 10.94
CA PHE A 360 9.89 18.83 9.70
C PHE A 360 8.51 19.24 9.16
N ILE A 361 7.57 18.29 9.07
CA ILE A 361 6.17 18.55 8.70
C ILE A 361 5.26 17.69 9.57
N GLU A 362 4.33 18.30 10.30
CA GLU A 362 3.29 17.59 11.03
C GLU A 362 2.23 17.01 10.08
N HIS A 363 1.60 15.92 10.49
CA HIS A 363 0.49 15.30 9.76
C HIS A 363 0.81 15.04 8.28
N ALA A 364 1.94 14.41 8.02
CA ALA A 364 2.44 14.16 6.67
C ALA A 364 3.20 12.83 6.58
N TRP A 365 3.14 12.18 5.40
CA TRP A 365 3.74 10.88 5.14
C TRP A 365 4.32 10.79 3.73
N SER A 366 5.33 9.94 3.52
CA SER A 366 5.89 9.65 2.19
C SER A 366 6.46 10.89 1.49
N PRO A 367 7.50 11.54 2.05
CA PRO A 367 8.06 12.76 1.49
C PRO A 367 8.75 12.55 0.14
N ALA A 368 8.63 13.54 -0.75
CA ALA A 368 9.38 13.68 -1.98
C ALA A 368 9.82 15.14 -2.13
N VAL A 369 11.12 15.38 -2.25
CA VAL A 369 11.71 16.74 -2.35
C VAL A 369 11.88 17.13 -3.81
N VAL A 370 11.32 18.27 -4.20
CA VAL A 370 11.38 18.82 -5.56
C VAL A 370 12.12 20.16 -5.54
N ARG A 371 13.17 20.27 -6.40
CA ARG A 371 14.03 21.48 -6.52
C ARG A 371 14.05 22.01 -7.94
#